data_81e33d3468074ac974d8f507fb1d0c4d
#
_entry.id   81e33d3468074ac974d8f507fb1d0c4d
#
_cell.length_a   1.000
_cell.length_b   1.000
_cell.length_c   1.000
_cell.angle_alpha   90.00
_cell.angle_beta   90.00
_cell.angle_gamma   90.00
#
_symmetry.space_group_name_H-M   'P 1'
#
loop_
_entity.id
_entity.type
_entity.pdbx_description
1 polymer ?
#
loop_
_entity_poly.entity_id
_entity_poly.type
_entity_poly.pdbx_seq_one_letter_code
_entity_poly.pdbx_strand_id
1 'polypeptide(L)'
;MGEFATIQDVNDLFRPLTVEEINKATALLPLVSDCIRQEAAKVGKDIDVMVESEELLINVLKSVTVDVVARALMTSTNSEPMT
;
A
#
# COMPACT_ATOMS: atom_id res chain seq x y z
N MET A 1 -13.08 4.92 -4.99
CA MET A 1 -11.83 5.46 -4.50
C MET A 1 -10.70 4.56 -4.91
N GLY A 2 -9.61 5.13 -5.28
CA GLY A 2 -8.50 4.37 -5.78
C GLY A 2 -7.52 3.98 -4.69
N GLU A 3 -6.51 3.26 -5.09
CA GLU A 3 -5.41 2.93 -4.22
C GLU A 3 -4.50 4.13 -4.08
N PHE A 4 -3.80 4.22 -2.97
CA PHE A 4 -2.84 5.30 -2.74
C PHE A 4 -1.50 5.06 -3.43
N ALA A 5 -1.30 3.89 -4.03
CA ALA A 5 -0.11 3.56 -4.79
C ALA A 5 -0.46 2.59 -5.89
N THR A 6 0.43 2.47 -6.87
CA THR A 6 0.24 1.58 -8.01
C THR A 6 1.35 0.53 -8.04
N ILE A 7 1.21 -0.46 -8.92
CA ILE A 7 2.27 -1.45 -9.11
C ILE A 7 3.57 -0.76 -9.54
N GLN A 8 3.46 0.28 -10.39
CA GLN A 8 4.64 1.02 -10.81
C GLN A 8 5.33 1.67 -9.61
N ASP A 9 4.54 2.20 -8.68
CA ASP A 9 5.11 2.80 -7.48
C ASP A 9 5.86 1.75 -6.66
N VAL A 10 5.34 0.55 -6.55
CA VAL A 10 6.02 -0.52 -5.81
C VAL A 10 7.33 -0.88 -6.50
N ASN A 11 7.31 -0.98 -7.84
CA ASN A 11 8.52 -1.27 -8.58
C ASN A 11 9.57 -0.19 -8.37
N ASP A 12 9.15 1.07 -8.39
CA ASP A 12 10.08 2.20 -8.28
C ASP A 12 10.64 2.38 -6.88
N LEU A 13 9.82 2.19 -5.88
CA LEU A 13 10.21 2.50 -4.51
C LEU A 13 10.74 1.30 -3.72
N PHE A 14 10.46 0.12 -4.18
CA PHE A 14 10.92 -1.10 -3.52
C PHE A 14 11.89 -1.85 -4.44
N ARG A 15 11.37 -2.55 -5.44
CA ARG A 15 12.18 -3.22 -6.46
C ARG A 15 11.23 -3.80 -7.51
N PRO A 16 11.75 -4.17 -8.68
CA PRO A 16 10.90 -4.83 -9.68
C PRO A 16 10.32 -6.11 -9.11
N LEU A 17 9.07 -6.35 -9.40
CA LEU A 17 8.33 -7.48 -8.84
C LEU A 17 8.27 -8.62 -9.86
N THR A 18 8.24 -9.84 -9.34
CA THR A 18 7.98 -11.01 -10.17
C THR A 18 6.51 -11.03 -10.53
N VAL A 19 6.13 -11.91 -11.48
CA VAL A 19 4.72 -12.02 -11.88
C VAL A 19 3.85 -12.40 -10.69
N GLU A 20 4.31 -13.33 -9.85
CA GLU A 20 3.55 -13.72 -8.69
C GLU A 20 3.39 -12.57 -7.70
N GLU A 21 4.45 -11.80 -7.54
CA GLU A 21 4.40 -10.65 -6.64
C GLU A 21 3.46 -9.57 -7.18
N ILE A 22 3.44 -9.37 -8.49
CA ILE A 22 2.52 -8.41 -9.10
C ILE A 22 1.08 -8.82 -8.82
N ASN A 23 0.77 -10.10 -8.95
CA ASN A 23 -0.58 -10.57 -8.68
C ASN A 23 -0.96 -10.34 -7.22
N LYS A 24 -0.05 -10.62 -6.30
CA LYS A 24 -0.30 -10.40 -4.89
C LYS A 24 -0.44 -8.93 -4.56
N ALA A 25 0.46 -8.11 -5.10
CA ALA A 25 0.42 -6.68 -4.85
C ALA A 25 -0.85 -6.05 -5.40
N THR A 26 -1.31 -6.52 -6.56
CA THR A 26 -2.54 -6.01 -7.15
C THR A 26 -3.72 -6.21 -6.20
N ALA A 27 -3.73 -7.33 -5.48
CA ALA A 27 -4.78 -7.59 -4.51
C ALA A 27 -4.55 -6.79 -3.21
N LEU A 28 -3.30 -6.58 -2.83
CA LEU A 28 -2.99 -5.92 -1.57
C LEU A 28 -3.17 -4.41 -1.61
N LEU A 29 -2.90 -3.79 -2.76
CA LEU A 29 -2.96 -2.34 -2.86
C LEU A 29 -4.31 -1.75 -2.42
N PRO A 30 -5.45 -2.24 -2.90
CA PRO A 30 -6.72 -1.70 -2.43
C PRO A 30 -6.98 -2.04 -0.97
N LEU A 31 -6.55 -3.20 -0.50
CA LEU A 31 -6.77 -3.58 0.89
C LEU A 31 -6.00 -2.67 1.84
N VAL A 32 -4.73 -2.40 1.53
CA VAL A 32 -3.93 -1.53 2.36
C VAL A 32 -4.49 -0.11 2.35
N SER A 33 -4.90 0.36 1.17
CA SER A 33 -5.48 1.70 1.05
C SER A 33 -6.75 1.83 1.88
N ASP A 34 -7.60 0.80 1.86
CA ASP A 34 -8.82 0.82 2.65
C ASP A 34 -8.52 0.73 4.14
N CYS A 35 -7.48 0.01 4.53
CA CYS A 35 -7.08 -0.02 5.93
C CYS A 35 -6.66 1.36 6.41
N ILE A 36 -5.94 2.10 5.58
CA ILE A 36 -5.54 3.46 5.94
C ILE A 36 -6.78 4.34 6.11
N ARG A 37 -7.75 4.22 5.20
CA ARG A 37 -8.99 4.98 5.29
C ARG A 37 -9.73 4.65 6.58
N GLN A 38 -9.77 3.38 6.93
CA GLN A 38 -10.46 2.94 8.12
C GLN A 38 -9.80 3.48 9.38
N GLU A 39 -8.47 3.45 9.44
CA GLU A 39 -7.76 3.97 10.60
C GLU A 39 -7.99 5.48 10.75
N ALA A 40 -8.01 6.20 9.64
CA ALA A 40 -8.30 7.63 9.67
C ALA A 40 -9.72 7.87 10.17
N ALA A 41 -10.67 7.07 9.72
CA ALA A 41 -12.06 7.22 10.11
C ALA A 41 -12.25 7.02 11.61
N LYS A 42 -11.45 6.15 12.22
CA LYS A 42 -11.55 5.90 13.66
C LYS A 42 -11.27 7.14 14.49
N VAL A 43 -10.49 8.06 13.96
CA VAL A 43 -10.19 9.29 14.65
C VAL A 43 -10.92 10.48 14.03
N GLY A 44 -11.97 10.21 13.28
CA GLY A 44 -12.82 11.27 12.72
C GLY A 44 -12.25 11.98 11.52
N LYS A 45 -11.32 11.34 10.80
CA LYS A 45 -10.69 11.96 9.63
C LYS A 45 -11.16 11.29 8.34
N ASP A 46 -11.29 12.08 7.28
CA ASP A 46 -11.57 11.56 5.97
C ASP A 46 -10.30 11.76 5.15
N ILE A 47 -9.54 10.69 4.98
CA ILE A 47 -8.23 10.78 4.35
C ILE A 47 -8.33 11.22 2.89
N ASP A 48 -9.40 10.86 2.19
CA ASP A 48 -9.57 11.25 0.79
C ASP A 48 -9.76 12.75 0.66
N VAL A 49 -10.49 13.34 1.60
CA VAL A 49 -10.67 14.79 1.62
C VAL A 49 -9.36 15.48 1.99
N MET A 50 -8.62 14.90 2.92
CA MET A 50 -7.34 15.48 3.33
C MET A 50 -6.35 15.49 2.18
N VAL A 51 -6.36 14.44 1.35
CA VAL A 51 -5.47 14.35 0.20
C VAL A 51 -5.78 15.46 -0.80
N GLU A 52 -7.04 15.80 -0.96
CA GLU A 52 -7.42 16.85 -1.89
C GLU A 52 -6.88 18.21 -1.47
N SER A 53 -6.75 18.44 -0.18
CA SER A 53 -6.30 19.74 0.31
C SER A 53 -4.80 19.82 0.56
N GLU A 54 -4.10 18.67 0.62
CA GLU A 54 -2.67 18.68 0.89
C GLU A 54 -1.95 17.78 -0.09
N GLU A 55 -1.24 18.39 -1.02
CA GLU A 55 -0.53 17.63 -2.05
C GLU A 55 0.53 16.71 -1.49
N LEU A 56 1.22 17.15 -0.44
CA LEU A 56 2.29 16.33 0.13
C LEU A 56 1.76 15.05 0.77
N LEU A 57 0.52 15.08 1.21
CA LEU A 57 -0.06 13.94 1.88
C LEU A 57 -0.16 12.72 0.96
N ILE A 58 -0.44 12.94 -0.32
CA ILE A 58 -0.54 11.80 -1.23
C ILE A 58 0.80 11.07 -1.36
N ASN A 59 1.90 11.82 -1.30
CA ASN A 59 3.22 11.20 -1.38
C ASN A 59 3.52 10.39 -0.12
N VAL A 60 3.09 10.89 1.03
CA VAL A 60 3.26 10.16 2.28
C VAL A 60 2.44 8.87 2.24
N LEU A 61 1.19 8.96 1.76
CA LEU A 61 0.33 7.79 1.68
C LEU A 61 0.86 6.78 0.69
N LYS A 62 1.42 7.25 -0.43
CA LYS A 62 2.03 6.37 -1.41
C LYS A 62 3.19 5.61 -0.76
N SER A 63 4.05 6.33 -0.06
CA SER A 63 5.21 5.74 0.60
C SER A 63 4.80 4.69 1.64
N VAL A 64 3.82 5.02 2.46
CA VAL A 64 3.32 4.10 3.49
C VAL A 64 2.70 2.86 2.84
N THR A 65 1.90 3.07 1.80
CA THR A 65 1.23 1.97 1.12
C THR A 65 2.25 1.02 0.50
N VAL A 66 3.25 1.56 -0.18
CA VAL A 66 4.31 0.74 -0.78
C VAL A 66 5.07 -0.01 0.31
N ASP A 67 5.38 0.65 1.43
CA ASP A 67 6.12 0.02 2.51
C ASP A 67 5.34 -1.19 3.08
N VAL A 68 4.05 -1.02 3.31
CA VAL A 68 3.23 -2.11 3.84
C VAL A 68 3.11 -3.25 2.84
N VAL A 69 2.89 -2.93 1.56
CA VAL A 69 2.80 -3.96 0.53
C VAL A 69 4.13 -4.70 0.40
N ALA A 70 5.24 -3.97 0.41
CA ALA A 70 6.56 -4.59 0.30
C ALA A 70 6.83 -5.53 1.46
N ARG A 71 6.47 -5.11 2.68
CA ARG A 71 6.64 -5.97 3.85
C ARG A 71 5.78 -7.21 3.77
N ALA A 72 4.56 -7.07 3.28
CA ALA A 72 3.67 -8.20 3.12
C ALA A 72 4.23 -9.18 2.09
N LEU A 73 4.80 -8.67 1.00
CA LEU A 73 5.41 -9.53 -0.01
C LEU A 73 6.61 -10.28 0.56
N MET A 74 7.45 -9.60 1.33
CA MET A 74 8.61 -10.24 1.93
C MET A 74 8.20 -11.27 2.96
N THR A 75 7.21 -10.95 3.77
CA THR A 75 6.69 -11.88 4.76
C THR A 75 6.12 -13.11 4.11
N SER A 76 5.39 -12.90 3.00
CA SER A 76 4.81 -14.00 2.26
C SER A 76 5.90 -14.92 1.73
N THR A 77 6.98 -14.34 1.24
CA THR A 77 8.10 -15.11 0.74
C THR A 77 8.79 -15.86 1.86
N ASN A 78 8.92 -15.23 3.02
CA ASN A 78 9.60 -15.83 4.14
C ASN A 78 8.70 -16.67 5.02
N SER A 79 7.43 -16.73 4.73
CA SER A 79 6.50 -17.45 5.56
C SER A 79 6.49 -18.91 5.21
N GLU A 80 7.44 -19.37 4.46
CA GLU A 80 7.61 -20.73 4.19
C GLU A 80 7.60 -21.46 5.47
N PRO A 81 6.91 -22.55 5.56
CA PRO A 81 6.85 -23.29 6.81
C PRO A 81 8.21 -23.69 7.13
N MET A 82 8.73 -22.99 8.02
CA MET A 82 9.98 -23.26 8.47
C MET A 82 10.03 -24.39 9.29
N THR A 83 8.98 -24.84 9.49
CA THR A 83 8.94 -25.93 10.33
C THR A 83 9.48 -27.11 9.98
#